data_77033ea266d8bf60fd7d862174f70507
#
_entry.id   77033ea266d8bf60fd7d862174f70507
#
_cell.length_a   1.000
_cell.length_b   1.000
_cell.length_c   1.000
_cell.angle_alpha   90.00
_cell.angle_beta   90.00
_cell.angle_gamma   90.00
#
_symmetry.space_group_name_H-M   'P 1'
#
loop_
_entity.id
_entity.type
_entity.pdbx_description
1 polymer ?
#
loop_
_entity_poly.entity_id
_entity_poly.type
_entity_poly.pdbx_seq_one_letter_code
_entity_poly.pdbx_strand_id
1 'polypeptide(L)'
;REDFPLSTTNPYGTTKLMIERILKDYAHANPDFNPIILRYFNPVGAHKSGTIGEDPNGIPNNLVPYITQVAVGKLRCLGVFGDDYPTKDGTGVRDYIHVVDLAEGHVAALKKFDDPHCGVKIYNLGTGVGYSVLDIVHAFEKCVGHKIPYEIKPRRAGDIPECYADCTKAYEELGWKAQKTLDDMCADSWRWQTQNPNGYNG
;
A
#
# COMPACT_ATOMS: atom_id res chain seq x y z
N ARG A 1 0.98 14.13 6.29
CA ARG A 1 2.12 14.88 5.72
C ARG A 1 3.41 14.36 6.32
N GLU A 2 4.54 14.63 5.64
CA GLU A 2 5.87 14.16 6.03
C GLU A 2 6.36 14.81 7.34
N ASP A 3 5.87 16.00 7.66
CA ASP A 3 6.19 16.80 8.85
C ASP A 3 5.36 16.44 10.10
N PHE A 4 4.40 15.52 9.99
CA PHE A 4 3.60 15.08 11.12
C PHE A 4 4.46 14.33 12.14
N PRO A 5 4.15 14.48 13.45
CA PRO A 5 4.78 13.68 14.49
C PRO A 5 4.62 12.19 14.20
N LEU A 6 5.73 11.46 14.25
CA LEU A 6 5.72 10.02 14.00
C LEU A 6 5.47 9.25 15.30
N SER A 7 4.49 8.36 15.25
CA SER A 7 4.21 7.39 16.30
C SER A 7 3.90 6.03 15.71
N THR A 8 4.00 4.98 16.50
CA THR A 8 3.76 3.62 16.06
C THR A 8 2.85 2.90 17.03
N THR A 9 1.99 2.04 16.51
CA THR A 9 1.01 1.26 17.29
C THR A 9 1.36 -0.22 17.37
N ASN A 10 2.45 -0.63 16.71
CA ASN A 10 2.88 -2.03 16.66
C ASN A 10 4.40 -2.16 16.46
N PRO A 11 5.01 -3.32 16.78
CA PRO A 11 6.46 -3.54 16.65
C PRO A 11 7.00 -3.37 15.22
N TYR A 12 6.24 -3.79 14.20
CA TYR A 12 6.65 -3.62 12.81
C TYR A 12 6.81 -2.13 12.44
N GLY A 13 5.82 -1.31 12.75
CA GLY A 13 5.91 0.15 12.57
C GLY A 13 7.11 0.74 13.32
N THR A 14 7.37 0.27 14.54
CA THR A 14 8.53 0.70 15.35
C THR A 14 9.86 0.41 14.64
N THR A 15 10.02 -0.74 14.01
CA THR A 15 11.26 -1.03 13.24
C THR A 15 11.46 -0.05 12.09
N LYS A 16 10.39 0.34 11.38
CA LYS A 16 10.47 1.34 10.29
C LYS A 16 10.83 2.73 10.81
N LEU A 17 10.23 3.14 11.92
CA LEU A 17 10.56 4.40 12.58
C LEU A 17 12.02 4.45 13.06
N MET A 18 12.52 3.36 13.63
CA MET A 18 13.93 3.24 14.05
C MET A 18 14.89 3.36 12.86
N ILE A 19 14.61 2.68 11.75
CA ILE A 19 15.41 2.80 10.52
C ILE A 19 15.46 4.25 10.04
N GLU A 20 14.32 4.94 10.01
CA GLU A 20 14.27 6.34 9.59
C GLU A 20 15.11 7.24 10.50
N ARG A 21 15.09 7.02 11.81
CA ARG A 21 15.94 7.76 12.78
C ARG A 21 17.41 7.49 12.54
N ILE A 22 17.79 6.22 12.42
CA ILE A 22 19.18 5.82 12.16
C ILE A 22 19.71 6.49 10.89
N LEU A 23 18.94 6.48 9.81
CA LEU A 23 19.34 7.12 8.55
C LEU A 23 19.54 8.63 8.69
N LYS A 24 18.66 9.31 9.43
CA LYS A 24 18.78 10.76 9.71
C LYS A 24 20.00 11.08 10.56
N ASP A 25 20.22 10.33 11.63
CA ASP A 25 21.35 10.54 12.54
C ASP A 25 22.68 10.24 11.82
N TYR A 26 22.71 9.18 11.01
CA TYR A 26 23.90 8.86 10.21
C TYR A 26 24.19 9.94 9.16
N ALA A 27 23.18 10.44 8.46
CA ALA A 27 23.33 11.54 7.50
C ALA A 27 23.80 12.83 8.18
N HIS A 28 23.33 13.12 9.40
CA HIS A 28 23.82 14.27 10.18
C HIS A 28 25.32 14.18 10.49
N ALA A 29 25.81 12.99 10.81
CA ALA A 29 27.23 12.74 11.09
C ALA A 29 28.10 12.61 9.83
N ASN A 30 27.50 12.32 8.67
CA ASN A 30 28.17 12.06 7.40
C ASN A 30 27.50 12.87 6.28
N PRO A 31 27.90 14.11 6.04
CA PRO A 31 27.26 15.02 5.07
C PRO A 31 27.21 14.53 3.62
N ASP A 32 28.08 13.60 3.25
CA ASP A 32 28.08 12.98 1.91
C ASP A 32 27.07 11.83 1.77
N PHE A 33 26.40 11.42 2.86
CA PHE A 33 25.36 10.42 2.84
C PHE A 33 23.98 11.08 2.69
N ASN A 34 23.32 10.88 1.55
CA ASN A 34 22.08 11.52 1.16
C ASN A 34 20.92 10.51 1.06
N PRO A 35 20.28 10.11 2.15
CA PRO A 35 19.21 9.13 2.12
C PRO A 35 17.91 9.74 1.57
N ILE A 36 17.23 8.99 0.70
CA ILE A 36 15.87 9.28 0.26
C ILE A 36 14.93 8.27 0.91
N ILE A 37 14.08 8.75 1.80
CA ILE A 37 13.15 7.94 2.58
C ILE A 37 11.78 8.02 1.91
N LEU A 38 11.28 6.89 1.42
CA LEU A 38 9.97 6.78 0.80
C LEU A 38 9.00 6.10 1.77
N ARG A 39 7.98 6.83 2.20
CA ARG A 39 6.89 6.33 3.04
C ARG A 39 5.72 5.96 2.15
N TYR A 40 5.64 4.70 1.75
CA TYR A 40 4.52 4.23 0.95
C TYR A 40 3.41 3.64 1.79
N PHE A 41 2.18 3.85 1.31
CA PHE A 41 0.96 3.42 1.96
C PHE A 41 0.67 1.95 1.61
N ASN A 42 -0.50 1.56 1.20
CA ASN A 42 -0.84 0.16 0.99
C ASN A 42 -0.66 -0.23 -0.49
N PRO A 43 0.49 -0.83 -0.90
CA PRO A 43 0.68 -1.26 -2.27
C PRO A 43 -0.29 -2.39 -2.62
N VAL A 44 -0.92 -2.27 -3.78
CA VAL A 44 -1.85 -3.26 -4.33
C VAL A 44 -1.74 -3.29 -5.86
N GLY A 45 -2.47 -4.17 -6.50
CA GLY A 45 -2.37 -4.31 -7.95
C GLY A 45 -1.28 -5.30 -8.35
N ALA A 46 -1.11 -5.41 -9.65
CA ALA A 46 -0.09 -6.22 -10.30
C ALA A 46 0.34 -5.55 -11.60
N HIS A 47 1.37 -6.03 -12.26
CA HIS A 47 1.71 -5.50 -13.57
C HIS A 47 0.64 -5.91 -14.61
N LYS A 48 0.29 -5.00 -15.51
CA LYS A 48 -0.74 -5.18 -16.53
C LYS A 48 -0.52 -6.39 -17.47
N SER A 49 0.70 -6.92 -17.54
CA SER A 49 1.00 -8.14 -18.32
C SER A 49 0.39 -9.40 -17.70
N GLY A 50 0.07 -9.39 -16.40
CA GLY A 50 -0.33 -10.59 -15.66
C GLY A 50 0.82 -11.56 -15.36
N THR A 51 2.08 -11.15 -15.56
CA THR A 51 3.26 -12.00 -15.30
C THR A 51 4.02 -11.62 -14.05
N ILE A 52 3.72 -10.44 -13.45
CA ILE A 52 4.31 -9.95 -12.20
C ILE A 52 3.18 -9.56 -11.26
N GLY A 53 3.13 -10.18 -10.09
CA GLY A 53 2.11 -9.91 -9.06
C GLY A 53 2.54 -10.43 -7.70
N GLU A 54 1.64 -10.32 -6.72
CA GLU A 54 1.89 -10.75 -5.34
C GLU A 54 1.58 -12.24 -5.18
N ASP A 55 2.57 -13.04 -4.78
CA ASP A 55 2.46 -14.48 -4.52
C ASP A 55 2.88 -14.78 -3.07
N PRO A 56 1.96 -14.63 -2.10
CA PRO A 56 2.28 -14.84 -0.69
C PRO A 56 2.45 -16.32 -0.36
N ASN A 57 3.46 -16.62 0.45
CA ASN A 57 3.63 -17.96 1.02
C ASN A 57 2.56 -18.23 2.08
N GLY A 58 1.66 -19.17 1.80
CA GLY A 58 0.55 -19.55 2.69
C GLY A 58 -0.64 -18.60 2.61
N ILE A 59 -1.36 -18.43 3.73
CA ILE A 59 -2.54 -17.55 3.77
C ILE A 59 -2.11 -16.08 3.73
N PRO A 60 -2.64 -15.27 2.79
CA PRO A 60 -2.28 -13.87 2.67
C PRO A 60 -2.61 -13.06 3.93
N ASN A 61 -1.70 -12.18 4.33
CA ASN A 61 -1.95 -11.20 5.39
C ASN A 61 -2.51 -9.88 4.84
N ASN A 62 -2.26 -9.58 3.56
CA ASN A 62 -2.72 -8.37 2.90
C ASN A 62 -4.13 -8.55 2.34
N LEU A 63 -4.92 -7.46 2.33
CA LEU A 63 -6.33 -7.47 1.96
C LEU A 63 -6.55 -7.97 0.52
N VAL A 64 -5.85 -7.38 -0.46
CA VAL A 64 -6.11 -7.65 -1.89
C VAL A 64 -5.78 -9.08 -2.29
N PRO A 65 -4.60 -9.67 -1.98
CA PRO A 65 -4.36 -11.08 -2.31
C PRO A 65 -5.31 -12.02 -1.54
N TYR A 66 -5.78 -11.65 -0.35
CA TYR A 66 -6.80 -12.44 0.34
C TYR A 66 -8.13 -12.41 -0.42
N ILE A 67 -8.59 -11.22 -0.85
CA ILE A 67 -9.82 -11.05 -1.64
C ILE A 67 -9.74 -11.87 -2.94
N THR A 68 -8.64 -11.79 -3.68
CA THR A 68 -8.49 -12.51 -4.95
C THR A 68 -8.49 -14.03 -4.75
N GLN A 69 -7.90 -14.53 -3.65
CA GLN A 69 -7.96 -15.96 -3.31
C GLN A 69 -9.36 -16.41 -2.87
N VAL A 70 -10.14 -15.55 -2.22
CA VAL A 70 -11.57 -15.83 -1.95
C VAL A 70 -12.36 -15.84 -3.26
N ALA A 71 -12.12 -14.87 -4.14
CA ALA A 71 -12.82 -14.74 -5.42
C ALA A 71 -12.61 -15.97 -6.34
N VAL A 72 -11.41 -16.58 -6.35
CA VAL A 72 -11.15 -17.83 -7.11
C VAL A 72 -11.51 -19.09 -6.34
N GLY A 73 -12.07 -18.99 -5.13
CA GLY A 73 -12.50 -20.13 -4.32
C GLY A 73 -11.38 -20.87 -3.58
N LYS A 74 -10.16 -20.36 -3.53
CA LYS A 74 -9.07 -20.93 -2.73
C LYS A 74 -9.29 -20.75 -1.23
N LEU A 75 -9.87 -19.62 -0.83
CA LEU A 75 -10.24 -19.32 0.55
C LEU A 75 -11.77 -19.18 0.63
N ARG A 76 -12.32 -19.60 1.78
CA ARG A 76 -13.77 -19.64 1.98
C ARG A 76 -14.42 -18.27 2.08
N CYS A 77 -13.80 -17.35 2.82
CA CYS A 77 -14.43 -16.11 3.27
C CYS A 77 -13.36 -15.10 3.71
N LEU A 78 -13.58 -13.83 3.43
CA LEU A 78 -12.74 -12.73 3.90
C LEU A 78 -13.09 -12.36 5.34
N GLY A 79 -12.11 -12.16 6.22
CA GLY A 79 -12.31 -11.53 7.52
C GLY A 79 -12.18 -10.01 7.42
N VAL A 80 -13.25 -9.27 7.78
CA VAL A 80 -13.25 -7.81 7.91
C VAL A 80 -13.10 -7.46 9.38
N PHE A 81 -11.99 -6.81 9.75
CA PHE A 81 -11.63 -6.56 11.15
C PHE A 81 -12.17 -5.21 11.66
N GLY A 82 -13.30 -5.27 12.38
CA GLY A 82 -14.03 -4.11 12.90
C GLY A 82 -15.00 -3.53 11.87
N ASP A 83 -16.19 -3.17 12.36
CA ASP A 83 -17.26 -2.48 11.63
C ASP A 83 -17.82 -1.28 12.44
N ASP A 84 -17.09 -0.90 13.49
CA ASP A 84 -17.48 0.11 14.47
C ASP A 84 -16.47 1.27 14.55
N TYR A 85 -15.59 1.44 13.55
CA TYR A 85 -14.73 2.62 13.43
C TYR A 85 -15.57 3.86 13.07
N PRO A 86 -15.13 5.08 13.47
CA PRO A 86 -15.80 6.34 13.11
C PRO A 86 -15.51 6.71 11.64
N THR A 87 -15.83 5.80 10.72
CA THR A 87 -15.68 5.90 9.26
C THR A 87 -17.04 5.75 8.59
N LYS A 88 -17.13 6.01 7.28
CA LYS A 88 -18.42 6.03 6.56
C LYS A 88 -19.21 4.71 6.63
N ASP A 89 -18.54 3.57 6.74
CA ASP A 89 -19.15 2.24 6.77
C ASP A 89 -18.68 1.39 7.97
N GLY A 90 -18.01 2.03 8.92
CA GLY A 90 -17.50 1.39 10.12
C GLY A 90 -16.22 0.60 9.94
N THR A 91 -15.72 0.41 8.72
CA THR A 91 -14.48 -0.33 8.46
C THR A 91 -13.27 0.59 8.33
N GLY A 92 -12.07 0.06 8.51
CA GLY A 92 -10.84 0.85 8.45
C GLY A 92 -10.58 1.43 7.05
N VAL A 93 -10.12 2.69 6.99
CA VAL A 93 -9.82 3.42 5.75
C VAL A 93 -8.32 3.49 5.54
N ARG A 94 -7.85 3.15 4.34
CA ARG A 94 -6.44 3.19 3.95
C ARG A 94 -6.28 3.81 2.56
N ASP A 95 -5.11 4.36 2.30
CA ASP A 95 -4.67 4.77 0.97
C ASP A 95 -4.07 3.55 0.27
N TYR A 96 -4.71 3.11 -0.79
CA TYR A 96 -4.20 2.02 -1.63
C TYR A 96 -3.55 2.62 -2.87
N ILE A 97 -2.31 2.22 -3.13
CA ILE A 97 -1.53 2.68 -4.28
C ILE A 97 -1.22 1.51 -5.19
N HIS A 98 -1.36 1.71 -6.49
CA HIS A 98 -0.99 0.69 -7.46
C HIS A 98 0.53 0.46 -7.44
N VAL A 99 0.95 -0.81 -7.42
CA VAL A 99 2.37 -1.19 -7.31
C VAL A 99 3.24 -0.60 -8.43
N VAL A 100 2.68 -0.39 -9.64
CA VAL A 100 3.40 0.25 -10.76
C VAL A 100 3.62 1.74 -10.49
N ASP A 101 2.60 2.47 -10.01
CA ASP A 101 2.76 3.87 -9.60
C ASP A 101 3.81 4.00 -8.49
N LEU A 102 3.80 3.08 -7.52
CA LEU A 102 4.80 3.05 -6.46
C LEU A 102 6.21 2.85 -7.04
N ALA A 103 6.39 1.92 -7.98
CA ALA A 103 7.67 1.68 -8.65
C ALA A 103 8.14 2.93 -9.42
N GLU A 104 7.23 3.60 -10.13
CA GLU A 104 7.52 4.87 -10.82
C GLU A 104 7.92 5.98 -9.83
N GLY A 105 7.31 6.00 -8.63
CA GLY A 105 7.71 6.90 -7.55
C GLY A 105 9.14 6.67 -7.08
N HIS A 106 9.59 5.42 -6.99
CA HIS A 106 10.99 5.10 -6.70
C HIS A 106 11.93 5.62 -7.80
N VAL A 107 11.57 5.38 -9.07
CA VAL A 107 12.37 5.88 -10.21
C VAL A 107 12.44 7.40 -10.22
N ALA A 108 11.32 8.09 -9.95
CA ALA A 108 11.30 9.55 -9.84
C ALA A 108 12.20 10.06 -8.70
N ALA A 109 12.21 9.37 -7.56
CA ALA A 109 13.03 9.73 -6.42
C ALA A 109 14.54 9.60 -6.70
N LEU A 110 14.95 8.64 -7.53
CA LEU A 110 16.37 8.47 -7.91
C LEU A 110 16.98 9.72 -8.56
N LYS A 111 16.18 10.54 -9.25
CA LYS A 111 16.65 11.81 -9.84
C LYS A 111 17.16 12.81 -8.80
N LYS A 112 16.81 12.67 -7.52
CA LYS A 112 17.36 13.52 -6.45
C LYS A 112 18.86 13.30 -6.21
N PHE A 113 19.41 12.15 -6.60
CA PHE A 113 20.83 11.87 -6.54
C PHE A 113 21.66 12.59 -7.62
N ASP A 114 21.01 13.27 -8.58
CA ASP A 114 21.69 14.17 -9.51
C ASP A 114 22.32 15.38 -8.76
N ASP A 115 21.77 15.74 -7.58
CA ASP A 115 22.39 16.65 -6.62
C ASP A 115 23.16 15.85 -5.56
N PRO A 116 24.50 15.84 -5.56
CA PRO A 116 25.31 15.11 -4.62
C PRO A 116 25.19 15.60 -3.16
N HIS A 117 24.55 16.75 -2.95
CA HIS A 117 24.31 17.36 -1.65
C HIS A 117 22.81 17.52 -1.34
N CYS A 118 21.95 16.65 -1.90
CA CYS A 118 20.51 16.77 -1.71
C CYS A 118 20.07 16.60 -0.25
N GLY A 119 20.92 16.01 0.61
CA GLY A 119 20.66 15.77 2.03
C GLY A 119 19.54 14.74 2.24
N VAL A 120 18.99 14.73 3.45
CA VAL A 120 17.86 13.82 3.78
C VAL A 120 16.60 14.28 3.08
N LYS A 121 16.03 13.43 2.25
CA LYS A 121 14.72 13.64 1.61
C LYS A 121 13.71 12.62 2.11
N ILE A 122 12.47 13.06 2.31
CA ILE A 122 11.37 12.20 2.76
C ILE A 122 10.16 12.51 1.90
N TYR A 123 9.51 11.49 1.34
CA TYR A 123 8.33 11.61 0.51
C TYR A 123 7.28 10.57 0.86
N ASN A 124 6.02 11.00 0.99
CA ASN A 124 4.88 10.10 1.01
C ASN A 124 4.55 9.65 -0.42
N LEU A 125 4.42 8.35 -0.63
CA LEU A 125 3.98 7.76 -1.88
C LEU A 125 2.64 7.06 -1.67
N GLY A 126 1.57 7.71 -2.06
CA GLY A 126 0.19 7.27 -1.99
C GLY A 126 -0.63 7.91 -3.10
N THR A 127 -1.95 7.76 -3.04
CA THR A 127 -2.89 8.41 -3.97
C THR A 127 -3.49 9.69 -3.39
N GLY A 128 -3.45 9.84 -2.07
CA GLY A 128 -4.17 10.88 -1.32
C GLY A 128 -5.66 10.57 -1.13
N VAL A 129 -6.11 9.38 -1.54
CA VAL A 129 -7.51 8.95 -1.43
C VAL A 129 -7.62 7.78 -0.46
N GLY A 130 -8.50 7.92 0.54
CA GLY A 130 -8.80 6.85 1.48
C GLY A 130 -9.96 5.99 0.98
N TYR A 131 -9.75 4.67 0.93
CA TYR A 131 -10.78 3.67 0.67
C TYR A 131 -10.99 2.80 1.90
N SER A 132 -12.25 2.53 2.23
CA SER A 132 -12.59 1.58 3.29
C SER A 132 -12.37 0.13 2.84
N VAL A 133 -12.32 -0.81 3.79
CA VAL A 133 -12.24 -2.24 3.45
C VAL A 133 -13.43 -2.66 2.59
N LEU A 134 -14.64 -2.18 2.89
CA LEU A 134 -15.83 -2.50 2.09
C LEU A 134 -15.83 -1.82 0.71
N ASP A 135 -15.21 -0.64 0.54
CA ASP A 135 -15.00 -0.06 -0.80
C ASP A 135 -14.17 -1.00 -1.67
N ILE A 136 -13.10 -1.56 -1.12
CA ILE A 136 -12.24 -2.50 -1.84
C ILE A 136 -13.01 -3.77 -2.19
N VAL A 137 -13.77 -4.33 -1.23
CA VAL A 137 -14.61 -5.51 -1.49
C VAL A 137 -15.59 -5.25 -2.62
N HIS A 138 -16.34 -4.13 -2.58
CA HIS A 138 -17.32 -3.80 -3.63
C HIS A 138 -16.67 -3.54 -4.98
N ALA A 139 -15.48 -2.90 -5.01
CA ALA A 139 -14.73 -2.71 -6.26
C ALA A 139 -14.31 -4.05 -6.87
N PHE A 140 -13.86 -5.01 -6.05
CA PHE A 140 -13.56 -6.35 -6.51
C PHE A 140 -14.80 -7.12 -6.96
N GLU A 141 -15.92 -7.05 -6.24
CA GLU A 141 -17.20 -7.66 -6.68
C GLU A 141 -17.61 -7.19 -8.08
N LYS A 142 -17.48 -5.88 -8.33
CA LYS A 142 -17.72 -5.30 -9.66
C LYS A 142 -16.74 -5.85 -10.70
N CYS A 143 -15.48 -5.96 -10.36
CA CYS A 143 -14.41 -6.44 -11.25
C CYS A 143 -14.57 -7.92 -11.62
N VAL A 144 -14.87 -8.78 -10.64
CA VAL A 144 -14.96 -10.24 -10.83
C VAL A 144 -16.35 -10.72 -11.27
N GLY A 145 -17.38 -9.88 -11.13
CA GLY A 145 -18.76 -10.16 -11.56
C GLY A 145 -19.58 -11.02 -10.60
N HIS A 146 -19.10 -11.26 -9.37
CA HIS A 146 -19.84 -12.00 -8.34
C HIS A 146 -19.53 -11.49 -6.92
N LYS A 147 -20.33 -11.90 -5.95
CA LYS A 147 -20.17 -11.52 -4.56
C LYS A 147 -18.94 -12.17 -3.93
N ILE A 148 -18.25 -11.41 -3.07
CA ILE A 148 -17.13 -11.88 -2.27
C ILE A 148 -17.63 -12.10 -0.84
N PRO A 149 -17.73 -13.35 -0.38
CA PRO A 149 -18.19 -13.63 0.97
C PRO A 149 -17.23 -13.08 2.00
N TYR A 150 -17.75 -12.34 2.99
CA TYR A 150 -16.97 -11.85 4.13
C TYR A 150 -17.72 -12.00 5.44
N GLU A 151 -16.98 -11.99 6.53
CA GLU A 151 -17.51 -11.99 7.90
C GLU A 151 -16.83 -10.89 8.71
N ILE A 152 -17.60 -10.23 9.56
CA ILE A 152 -17.05 -9.23 10.48
C ILE A 152 -16.34 -9.93 11.63
N LYS A 153 -15.13 -9.48 11.94
CA LYS A 153 -14.31 -9.95 13.06
C LYS A 153 -14.00 -8.80 14.02
N PRO A 154 -13.68 -9.09 15.28
CA PRO A 154 -13.21 -8.05 16.20
C PRO A 154 -12.04 -7.25 15.63
N ARG A 155 -11.91 -5.98 16.02
CA ARG A 155 -10.76 -5.12 15.65
C ARG A 155 -9.43 -5.80 15.97
N ARG A 156 -8.45 -5.62 15.11
CA ARG A 156 -7.06 -6.00 15.43
C ARG A 156 -6.43 -4.95 16.35
N ALA A 157 -5.60 -5.41 17.28
CA ALA A 157 -4.84 -4.51 18.14
C ALA A 157 -3.89 -3.63 17.30
N GLY A 158 -3.91 -2.34 17.55
CA GLY A 158 -3.06 -1.36 16.86
C GLY A 158 -3.60 -0.84 15.52
N ASP A 159 -4.76 -1.31 15.04
CA ASP A 159 -5.40 -0.72 13.87
C ASP A 159 -5.98 0.66 14.21
N ILE A 160 -5.75 1.62 13.32
CA ILE A 160 -6.29 2.98 13.39
C ILE A 160 -7.46 3.14 12.40
N PRO A 161 -8.44 4.04 12.69
CA PRO A 161 -9.61 4.22 11.83
C PRO A 161 -9.25 4.60 10.39
N GLU A 162 -8.40 5.61 10.22
CA GLU A 162 -8.08 6.18 8.90
C GLU A 162 -6.58 6.47 8.77
N CYS A 163 -6.03 6.19 7.58
CA CYS A 163 -4.67 6.58 7.23
C CYS A 163 -4.54 6.72 5.71
N TYR A 164 -4.30 7.95 5.24
CA TYR A 164 -4.05 8.27 3.83
C TYR A 164 -3.02 9.39 3.70
N ALA A 165 -2.37 9.46 2.53
CA ALA A 165 -1.25 10.34 2.27
C ALA A 165 -1.70 11.77 1.94
N ASP A 166 -0.85 12.74 2.28
CA ASP A 166 -0.69 13.96 1.50
C ASP A 166 0.58 13.78 0.65
N CYS A 167 0.41 13.74 -0.67
CA CYS A 167 1.50 13.51 -1.63
C CYS A 167 1.94 14.80 -2.34
N THR A 168 1.54 15.97 -1.85
CA THR A 168 1.85 17.27 -2.46
C THR A 168 3.34 17.44 -2.64
N LYS A 169 4.14 17.10 -1.64
CA LYS A 169 5.60 17.22 -1.69
C LYS A 169 6.23 16.34 -2.78
N ALA A 170 5.76 15.09 -2.93
CA ALA A 170 6.24 14.21 -3.99
C ALA A 170 5.89 14.77 -5.37
N TYR A 171 4.71 15.36 -5.55
CA TYR A 171 4.33 16.01 -6.79
C TYR A 171 5.22 17.23 -7.08
N GLU A 172 5.41 18.14 -6.13
CA GLU A 172 6.16 19.39 -6.32
C GLU A 172 7.65 19.15 -6.54
N GLU A 173 8.26 18.23 -5.78
CA GLU A 173 9.70 18.02 -5.80
C GLU A 173 10.18 16.92 -6.76
N LEU A 174 9.35 15.90 -7.04
CA LEU A 174 9.70 14.77 -7.92
C LEU A 174 8.97 14.82 -9.27
N GLY A 175 7.93 15.67 -9.41
CA GLY A 175 7.03 15.66 -10.56
C GLY A 175 6.22 14.36 -10.64
N TRP A 176 6.10 13.62 -9.52
CA TRP A 176 5.43 12.33 -9.47
C TRP A 176 4.05 12.42 -8.83
N LYS A 177 3.10 11.71 -9.43
CA LYS A 177 1.75 11.52 -8.89
C LYS A 177 1.22 10.16 -9.32
N ALA A 178 0.57 9.43 -8.41
CA ALA A 178 -0.13 8.21 -8.74
C ALA A 178 -1.21 8.44 -9.83
N GLN A 179 -1.25 7.57 -10.83
CA GLN A 179 -2.10 7.69 -12.01
C GLN A 179 -3.18 6.60 -12.08
N LYS A 180 -2.92 5.44 -11.46
CA LYS A 180 -3.81 4.29 -11.51
C LYS A 180 -4.99 4.45 -10.57
N THR A 181 -6.15 4.05 -11.06
CA THR A 181 -7.42 4.07 -10.32
C THR A 181 -7.60 2.80 -9.48
N LEU A 182 -8.62 2.81 -8.61
CA LEU A 182 -9.03 1.60 -7.89
C LEU A 182 -9.48 0.49 -8.85
N ASP A 183 -10.17 0.84 -9.95
CA ASP A 183 -10.57 -0.13 -10.97
C ASP A 183 -9.34 -0.78 -11.65
N ASP A 184 -8.26 -0.02 -11.91
CA ASP A 184 -6.98 -0.56 -12.42
C ASP A 184 -6.35 -1.53 -11.41
N MET A 185 -6.32 -1.15 -10.13
CA MET A 185 -5.78 -1.99 -9.05
C MET A 185 -6.50 -3.34 -8.98
N CYS A 186 -7.84 -3.32 -9.04
CA CYS A 186 -8.65 -4.54 -9.04
C CYS A 186 -8.43 -5.37 -10.29
N ALA A 187 -8.48 -4.76 -11.48
CA ALA A 187 -8.35 -5.46 -12.75
C ALA A 187 -6.98 -6.14 -12.92
N ASP A 188 -5.91 -5.44 -12.54
CA ASP A 188 -4.55 -5.98 -12.67
C ASP A 188 -4.28 -7.07 -11.63
N SER A 189 -4.76 -6.91 -10.38
CA SER A 189 -4.70 -7.98 -9.35
C SER A 189 -5.49 -9.23 -9.78
N TRP A 190 -6.69 -9.02 -10.34
CA TRP A 190 -7.54 -10.13 -10.80
C TRP A 190 -6.92 -10.86 -11.97
N ARG A 191 -6.34 -10.14 -12.95
CA ARG A 191 -5.61 -10.72 -14.09
C ARG A 191 -4.46 -11.59 -13.61
N TRP A 192 -3.63 -11.08 -12.68
CA TRP A 192 -2.56 -11.85 -12.06
C TRP A 192 -3.07 -13.14 -11.45
N GLN A 193 -4.08 -13.07 -10.58
CA GLN A 193 -4.61 -14.23 -9.84
C GLN A 193 -5.18 -15.29 -10.80
N THR A 194 -5.87 -14.87 -11.86
CA THR A 194 -6.49 -15.80 -12.80
C THR A 194 -5.50 -16.43 -13.77
N GLN A 195 -4.46 -15.71 -14.17
CA GLN A 195 -3.41 -16.23 -15.05
C GLN A 195 -2.37 -17.09 -14.30
N ASN A 196 -2.23 -16.88 -12.99
CA ASN A 196 -1.26 -17.57 -12.15
C ASN A 196 -1.95 -18.23 -10.95
N PRO A 197 -2.79 -19.26 -11.18
CA PRO A 197 -3.56 -19.88 -10.10
C PRO A 197 -2.67 -20.53 -9.03
N ASN A 198 -1.46 -20.93 -9.36
CA ASN A 198 -0.47 -21.52 -8.46
C ASN A 198 0.72 -20.60 -8.17
N GLY A 199 0.57 -19.31 -8.42
CA GLY A 199 1.64 -18.33 -8.26
C GLY A 199 2.74 -18.50 -9.30
N TYR A 200 3.99 -18.20 -8.94
CA TYR A 200 5.15 -18.32 -9.81
C TYR A 200 5.61 -19.77 -10.05
N ASN A 201 5.06 -20.73 -9.29
CA ASN A 201 5.43 -22.16 -9.36
C ASN A 201 4.42 -23.00 -10.15
N GLY A 202 3.50 -22.37 -10.88
CA GLY A 202 2.45 -23.01 -11.66
C GLY A 202 2.82 -23.37 -13.08
#